data_51ae9d7a5eb0ca00c260e2b4c945250d
#
_entry.id   51ae9d7a5eb0ca00c260e2b4c945250d
#
_cell.length_a   1.000
_cell.length_b   1.000
_cell.length_c   1.000
_cell.angle_alpha   90.00
_cell.angle_beta   90.00
_cell.angle_gamma   90.00
#
_symmetry.space_group_name_H-M   'P 1'
#
loop_
_entity.id
_entity.type
_entity.pdbx_description
1 polymer ?
#
loop_
_entity_poly.entity_id
_entity_poly.type
_entity_poly.pdbx_seq_one_letter_code
_entity_poly.pdbx_strand_id
1 'polypeptide(L)'
;LLPVLGLTATGDGTLKGRLQTFVSYGLSLTSLLLSLLTIIAATFTITSDLEHRQIYTVATKPIRRYQFILGKLLGVIVLDVALVALFGGIVYAFVAFLPGFYDVSPATLREIDNEFYTARASLAPPLPEVRDEVMALYNPLEKTGQLREAYPTLSRDAILKELALRKMLEKRAAGVGEGLVWEFENIRPLDPNQSLFIRFKYDVAADPASGQIYGRWQIGDLRQVRYGMDFKTPIWPEDRADPVRTFREIEVPARVIADDGYLAVGFLNVPLNSTTVIFPLEDGLELLYKAD
;
A
#
# COMPACT_ATOMS: atom_id res chain seq x y z
N LEU A 1 14.30 17.15 -14.65
CA LEU A 1 15.60 16.50 -14.37
C LEU A 1 15.53 15.58 -13.12
N LEU A 2 14.93 16.01 -11.99
CA LEU A 2 14.81 15.21 -10.76
C LEU A 2 14.05 13.87 -10.93
N PRO A 3 12.91 13.78 -11.64
CA PRO A 3 12.24 12.52 -11.87
C PRO A 3 13.05 11.53 -12.71
N VAL A 4 13.88 12.04 -13.64
CA VAL A 4 14.77 11.21 -14.47
C VAL A 4 15.92 10.62 -13.65
N LEU A 5 16.41 11.34 -12.62
CA LEU A 5 17.38 10.81 -11.67
C LEU A 5 16.79 9.69 -10.80
N GLY A 6 15.50 9.76 -10.47
CA GLY A 6 14.79 8.68 -9.77
C GLY A 6 14.72 7.37 -10.56
N LEU A 7 14.69 7.45 -11.91
CA LEU A 7 14.74 6.27 -12.78
C LEU A 7 16.08 5.52 -12.73
N THR A 8 17.15 6.19 -12.34
CA THR A 8 18.51 5.59 -12.31
C THR A 8 18.99 5.21 -10.92
N ALA A 9 18.40 5.76 -9.87
CA ALA A 9 19.00 5.74 -8.54
C ALA A 9 18.38 4.75 -7.55
N THR A 10 17.16 4.25 -7.76
CA THR A 10 16.47 3.42 -6.76
C THR A 10 15.50 2.44 -7.41
N GLY A 11 15.52 1.23 -6.94
CA GLY A 11 14.59 0.19 -7.31
C GLY A 11 15.30 -1.16 -7.36
N ASP A 12 14.54 -2.18 -7.34
CA ASP A 12 14.93 -3.57 -7.52
C ASP A 12 15.47 -3.88 -8.95
N GLY A 13 15.81 -2.86 -9.72
CA GLY A 13 16.29 -2.98 -11.11
C GLY A 13 15.18 -3.29 -12.13
N THR A 14 13.94 -3.50 -11.70
CA THR A 14 12.80 -3.80 -12.57
C THR A 14 12.24 -2.54 -13.21
N LEU A 15 11.66 -2.66 -14.41
CA LEU A 15 10.98 -1.55 -15.09
C LEU A 15 9.79 -1.06 -14.25
N LYS A 16 9.07 -1.97 -13.60
CA LYS A 16 7.95 -1.70 -12.69
C LYS A 16 8.37 -0.79 -11.54
N GLY A 17 9.43 -1.16 -10.80
CA GLY A 17 9.94 -0.36 -9.68
C GLY A 17 10.39 1.04 -10.11
N ARG A 18 11.01 1.16 -11.30
CA ARG A 18 11.38 2.46 -11.89
C ARG A 18 10.17 3.33 -12.21
N LEU A 19 9.12 2.75 -12.82
CA LEU A 19 7.88 3.46 -13.12
C LEU A 19 7.17 3.92 -11.85
N GLN A 20 7.06 3.05 -10.84
CA GLN A 20 6.44 3.37 -9.56
C GLN A 20 7.18 4.53 -8.87
N THR A 21 8.50 4.47 -8.83
CA THR A 21 9.35 5.53 -8.30
C THR A 21 9.15 6.84 -9.07
N PHE A 22 9.15 6.79 -10.39
CA PHE A 22 8.93 7.95 -11.25
C PHE A 22 7.57 8.60 -11.00
N VAL A 23 6.49 7.82 -10.96
CA VAL A 23 5.13 8.32 -10.72
C VAL A 23 5.02 8.95 -9.33
N SER A 24 5.51 8.26 -8.29
CA SER A 24 5.45 8.75 -6.92
C SER A 24 6.19 10.06 -6.73
N TYR A 25 7.44 10.14 -7.17
CA TYR A 25 8.23 11.38 -7.09
C TYR A 25 7.73 12.45 -8.05
N GLY A 26 7.27 12.08 -9.24
CA GLY A 26 6.72 13.00 -10.24
C GLY A 26 5.47 13.69 -9.71
N LEU A 27 4.52 12.94 -9.17
CA LEU A 27 3.28 13.49 -8.59
C LEU A 27 3.57 14.32 -7.32
N SER A 28 4.44 13.85 -6.44
CA SER A 28 4.80 14.57 -5.22
C SER A 28 5.46 15.91 -5.53
N LEU A 29 6.43 15.93 -6.47
CA LEU A 29 7.11 17.16 -6.90
C LEU A 29 6.14 18.11 -7.60
N THR A 30 5.27 17.59 -8.48
CA THR A 30 4.24 18.37 -9.13
C THR A 30 3.31 19.03 -8.12
N SER A 31 2.83 18.30 -7.13
CA SER A 31 1.97 18.82 -6.06
C SER A 31 2.65 19.93 -5.27
N LEU A 32 3.91 19.75 -4.92
CA LEU A 32 4.71 20.75 -4.19
C LEU A 32 4.90 22.03 -5.01
N LEU A 33 5.29 21.89 -6.29
CA LEU A 33 5.50 23.03 -7.17
C LEU A 33 4.20 23.79 -7.46
N LEU A 34 3.09 23.08 -7.68
CA LEU A 34 1.77 23.69 -7.86
C LEU A 34 1.33 24.45 -6.62
N SER A 35 1.47 23.86 -5.43
CA SER A 35 1.15 24.54 -4.17
C SER A 35 1.92 25.84 -4.00
N LEU A 36 3.23 25.83 -4.30
CA LEU A 36 4.07 27.03 -4.24
C LEU A 36 3.62 28.08 -5.26
N LEU A 37 3.36 27.64 -6.48
CA LEU A 37 2.90 28.51 -7.58
C LEU A 37 1.53 29.14 -7.27
N THR A 38 0.61 28.37 -6.72
CA THR A 38 -0.72 28.85 -6.30
C THR A 38 -0.60 29.95 -5.24
N ILE A 39 0.27 29.77 -4.23
CA ILE A 39 0.53 30.79 -3.21
C ILE A 39 1.10 32.06 -3.84
N ILE A 40 2.09 31.93 -4.73
CA ILE A 40 2.70 33.08 -5.42
C ILE A 40 1.66 33.79 -6.30
N ALA A 41 0.90 33.04 -7.12
CA ALA A 41 -0.12 33.58 -8.00
C ALA A 41 -1.24 34.30 -7.24
N ALA A 42 -1.75 33.71 -6.15
CA ALA A 42 -2.75 34.32 -5.29
C ALA A 42 -2.25 35.62 -4.66
N THR A 43 -1.04 35.60 -4.11
CA THR A 43 -0.42 36.78 -3.50
C THR A 43 -0.17 37.88 -4.54
N PHE A 44 0.42 37.53 -5.68
CA PHE A 44 0.72 38.48 -6.75
C PHE A 44 -0.56 39.12 -7.31
N THR A 45 -1.62 38.33 -7.49
CA THR A 45 -2.91 38.81 -8.00
C THR A 45 -3.54 39.87 -7.12
N ILE A 46 -3.35 39.76 -5.77
CA ILE A 46 -3.86 40.75 -4.81
C ILE A 46 -2.95 41.97 -4.75
N THR A 47 -1.63 41.74 -4.67
CA THR A 47 -0.61 42.80 -4.53
C THR A 47 -0.58 43.72 -5.76
N SER A 48 -0.64 43.12 -6.96
CA SER A 48 -0.67 43.88 -8.22
C SER A 48 -1.83 44.85 -8.33
N ASP A 49 -3.01 44.48 -7.82
CA ASP A 49 -4.17 45.38 -7.80
C ASP A 49 -4.00 46.58 -6.85
N LEU A 50 -3.31 46.35 -5.75
CA LEU A 50 -3.01 47.41 -4.78
C LEU A 50 -2.02 48.39 -5.40
N GLU A 51 -0.92 47.89 -6.00
CA GLU A 51 0.12 48.71 -6.60
C GLU A 51 -0.38 49.54 -7.80
N HIS A 52 -1.18 48.92 -8.68
CA HIS A 52 -1.71 49.59 -9.87
C HIS A 52 -3.02 50.39 -9.60
N ARG A 53 -3.43 50.54 -8.35
CA ARG A 53 -4.62 51.28 -7.92
C ARG A 53 -5.93 50.82 -8.63
N GLN A 54 -5.97 49.58 -9.15
CA GLN A 54 -7.11 49.01 -9.85
C GLN A 54 -8.35 48.90 -8.92
N ILE A 55 -8.12 48.75 -7.61
CA ILE A 55 -9.17 48.71 -6.59
C ILE A 55 -10.03 49.98 -6.63
N TYR A 56 -9.46 51.15 -6.91
CA TYR A 56 -10.23 52.40 -7.02
C TYR A 56 -11.16 52.37 -8.21
N THR A 57 -10.75 51.82 -9.35
CA THR A 57 -11.59 51.70 -10.56
C THR A 57 -12.72 50.73 -10.36
N VAL A 58 -12.52 49.66 -9.58
CA VAL A 58 -13.58 48.72 -9.24
C VAL A 58 -14.54 49.28 -8.21
N ALA A 59 -14.06 50.12 -7.26
CA ALA A 59 -14.89 50.74 -6.23
C ALA A 59 -15.87 51.79 -6.80
N THR A 60 -15.59 52.37 -7.97
CA THR A 60 -16.46 53.35 -8.65
C THR A 60 -17.54 52.68 -9.51
N LYS A 61 -17.49 51.36 -9.78
CA LYS A 61 -18.49 50.62 -10.52
C LYS A 61 -19.44 49.90 -9.57
N PRO A 62 -20.72 49.66 -9.95
CA PRO A 62 -21.71 48.96 -9.12
C PRO A 62 -21.46 47.42 -9.09
N ILE A 63 -20.22 47.01 -8.85
CA ILE A 63 -19.84 45.59 -8.74
C ILE A 63 -19.75 45.25 -7.26
N ARG A 64 -20.37 44.16 -6.84
CA ARG A 64 -20.30 43.72 -5.46
C ARG A 64 -18.86 43.20 -5.17
N ARG A 65 -18.28 43.59 -4.01
CA ARG A 65 -16.91 43.29 -3.62
C ARG A 65 -16.59 41.79 -3.65
N TYR A 66 -17.54 40.93 -3.29
CA TYR A 66 -17.37 39.50 -3.31
C TYR A 66 -17.22 38.93 -4.75
N GLN A 67 -17.87 39.56 -5.75
CA GLN A 67 -17.76 39.12 -7.15
C GLN A 67 -16.36 39.34 -7.71
N PHE A 68 -15.69 40.41 -7.31
CA PHE A 68 -14.31 40.69 -7.67
C PHE A 68 -13.36 39.68 -7.07
N ILE A 69 -13.48 39.37 -5.76
CA ILE A 69 -12.66 38.40 -5.08
C ILE A 69 -12.92 36.98 -5.64
N LEU A 70 -14.17 36.63 -5.87
CA LEU A 70 -14.57 35.34 -6.43
C LEU A 70 -14.03 35.16 -7.86
N GLY A 71 -14.05 36.20 -8.68
CA GLY A 71 -13.47 36.17 -10.03
C GLY A 71 -11.96 35.86 -10.03
N LYS A 72 -11.20 36.44 -9.10
CA LYS A 72 -9.78 36.17 -8.95
C LYS A 72 -9.51 34.75 -8.45
N LEU A 73 -10.29 34.32 -7.45
CA LEU A 73 -10.20 32.95 -6.95
C LEU A 73 -10.47 31.93 -8.06
N LEU A 74 -11.53 32.15 -8.85
CA LEU A 74 -11.82 31.29 -10.00
C LEU A 74 -10.70 31.30 -11.04
N GLY A 75 -10.09 32.45 -11.29
CA GLY A 75 -8.93 32.55 -12.20
C GLY A 75 -7.74 31.68 -11.74
N VAL A 76 -7.43 31.72 -10.44
CA VAL A 76 -6.37 30.88 -9.86
C VAL A 76 -6.74 29.39 -9.95
N ILE A 77 -7.99 29.04 -9.61
CA ILE A 77 -8.47 27.64 -9.71
C ILE A 77 -8.38 27.12 -11.14
N VAL A 78 -8.81 27.90 -12.14
CA VAL A 78 -8.73 27.50 -13.54
C VAL A 78 -7.27 27.31 -13.99
N LEU A 79 -6.36 28.19 -13.54
CA LEU A 79 -4.94 28.03 -13.80
C LEU A 79 -4.40 26.73 -13.18
N ASP A 80 -4.73 26.46 -11.92
CA ASP A 80 -4.28 25.25 -11.22
C ASP A 80 -4.81 23.97 -11.89
N VAL A 81 -6.09 23.96 -12.27
CA VAL A 81 -6.68 22.81 -13.01
C VAL A 81 -5.98 22.60 -14.35
N ALA A 82 -5.68 23.67 -15.08
CA ALA A 82 -4.97 23.57 -16.35
C ALA A 82 -3.54 23.03 -16.17
N LEU A 83 -2.84 23.46 -15.13
CA LEU A 83 -1.49 22.99 -14.81
C LEU A 83 -1.51 21.53 -14.31
N VAL A 84 -2.45 21.15 -13.46
CA VAL A 84 -2.63 19.74 -13.04
C VAL A 84 -2.88 18.86 -14.26
N ALA A 85 -3.77 19.28 -15.17
CA ALA A 85 -4.04 18.53 -16.40
C ALA A 85 -2.80 18.42 -17.31
N LEU A 86 -2.02 19.49 -17.43
CA LEU A 86 -0.78 19.49 -18.21
C LEU A 86 0.26 18.54 -17.60
N PHE A 87 0.60 18.71 -16.34
CA PHE A 87 1.63 17.89 -15.69
C PHE A 87 1.18 16.44 -15.49
N GLY A 88 -0.08 16.20 -15.13
CA GLY A 88 -0.67 14.87 -15.06
C GLY A 88 -0.66 14.18 -16.44
N GLY A 89 -0.98 14.92 -17.50
CA GLY A 89 -0.88 14.44 -18.88
C GLY A 89 0.54 14.06 -19.28
N ILE A 90 1.55 14.83 -18.87
CA ILE A 90 2.97 14.53 -19.12
C ILE A 90 3.36 13.23 -18.38
N VAL A 91 3.01 13.10 -17.09
CA VAL A 91 3.30 11.88 -16.31
C VAL A 91 2.61 10.67 -16.93
N TYR A 92 1.32 10.80 -17.27
CA TYR A 92 0.57 9.74 -17.95
C TYR A 92 1.20 9.33 -19.29
N ALA A 93 1.53 10.29 -20.14
CA ALA A 93 2.16 10.02 -21.43
C ALA A 93 3.51 9.30 -21.24
N PHE A 94 4.30 9.71 -20.24
CA PHE A 94 5.57 9.08 -19.97
C PHE A 94 5.40 7.62 -19.53
N VAL A 95 4.46 7.34 -18.63
CA VAL A 95 4.16 5.97 -18.17
C VAL A 95 3.64 5.11 -19.33
N ALA A 96 2.79 5.66 -20.20
CA ALA A 96 2.21 4.95 -21.33
C ALA A 96 3.24 4.62 -22.44
N PHE A 97 4.17 5.52 -22.70
CA PHE A 97 5.14 5.35 -23.80
C PHE A 97 6.46 4.70 -23.38
N LEU A 98 6.84 4.80 -22.09
CA LEU A 98 8.11 4.27 -21.59
C LEU A 98 8.31 2.77 -21.87
N PRO A 99 7.31 1.89 -21.65
CA PRO A 99 7.47 0.46 -21.93
C PRO A 99 7.82 0.14 -23.39
N GLY A 100 7.42 1.00 -24.35
CA GLY A 100 7.74 0.84 -25.76
C GLY A 100 9.21 1.02 -26.11
N PHE A 101 10.02 1.60 -25.21
CA PHE A 101 11.46 1.78 -25.40
C PHE A 101 12.30 0.64 -24.80
N TYR A 102 11.67 -0.29 -24.13
CA TYR A 102 12.32 -1.45 -23.52
C TYR A 102 11.78 -2.73 -24.15
N ASP A 103 12.62 -3.74 -24.24
CA ASP A 103 12.18 -5.10 -24.61
C ASP A 103 11.53 -5.75 -23.41
N VAL A 104 10.21 -5.56 -23.26
CA VAL A 104 9.44 -5.94 -22.09
C VAL A 104 8.64 -7.19 -22.39
N SER A 105 8.70 -8.19 -21.49
CA SER A 105 7.89 -9.40 -21.64
C SER A 105 6.39 -9.09 -21.56
N PRO A 106 5.52 -9.86 -22.25
CA PRO A 106 4.08 -9.69 -22.15
C PRO A 106 3.52 -9.81 -20.72
N ALA A 107 4.20 -10.58 -19.86
CA ALA A 107 3.85 -10.71 -18.45
C ALA A 107 4.07 -9.38 -17.70
N THR A 108 5.23 -8.74 -17.89
CA THR A 108 5.54 -7.43 -17.26
C THR A 108 4.62 -6.33 -17.75
N LEU A 109 4.19 -6.35 -19.02
CA LEU A 109 3.20 -5.38 -19.53
C LEU A 109 1.85 -5.54 -18.82
N ARG A 110 1.39 -6.77 -18.60
CA ARG A 110 0.17 -7.04 -17.82
C ARG A 110 0.28 -6.58 -16.37
N GLU A 111 1.44 -6.78 -15.73
CA GLU A 111 1.69 -6.27 -14.38
C GLU A 111 1.59 -4.75 -14.33
N ILE A 112 2.20 -4.03 -15.29
CA ILE A 112 2.12 -2.57 -15.40
C ILE A 112 0.68 -2.12 -15.60
N ASP A 113 -0.07 -2.75 -16.52
CA ASP A 113 -1.47 -2.44 -16.78
C ASP A 113 -2.35 -2.64 -15.55
N ASN A 114 -2.18 -3.74 -14.86
CA ASN A 114 -2.91 -4.04 -13.64
C ASN A 114 -2.57 -3.10 -12.49
N GLU A 115 -1.36 -2.60 -12.38
CA GLU A 115 -0.94 -1.74 -11.27
C GLU A 115 -1.21 -0.26 -11.49
N PHE A 116 -0.99 0.25 -12.71
CA PHE A 116 -1.10 1.69 -12.99
C PHE A 116 -2.42 2.12 -13.62
N TYR A 117 -3.09 1.23 -14.35
CA TYR A 117 -4.29 1.59 -15.10
C TYR A 117 -5.56 0.92 -14.59
N THR A 118 -5.46 0.06 -13.57
CA THR A 118 -6.60 -0.61 -13.00
C THR A 118 -6.83 -0.17 -11.56
N ALA A 119 -8.02 0.34 -11.24
CA ALA A 119 -8.43 0.57 -9.85
C ALA A 119 -8.63 -0.77 -9.16
N ARG A 120 -7.96 -0.97 -8.01
CA ARG A 120 -8.07 -2.17 -7.18
C ARG A 120 -8.52 -1.78 -5.78
N ALA A 121 -9.46 -2.52 -5.23
CA ALA A 121 -9.75 -2.48 -3.82
C ALA A 121 -8.66 -3.25 -3.07
N SER A 122 -8.20 -2.71 -1.94
CA SER A 122 -7.29 -3.38 -1.02
C SER A 122 -8.08 -3.85 0.20
N LEU A 123 -7.91 -5.11 0.56
CA LEU A 123 -8.46 -5.70 1.78
C LEU A 123 -7.30 -6.23 2.62
N ALA A 124 -7.07 -5.59 3.78
CA ALA A 124 -6.12 -6.08 4.75
C ALA A 124 -6.71 -7.22 5.59
N PRO A 125 -5.93 -8.22 5.99
CA PRO A 125 -6.41 -9.27 6.86
C PRO A 125 -6.72 -8.72 8.25
N PRO A 126 -7.67 -9.33 8.99
CA PRO A 126 -8.00 -8.91 10.33
C PRO A 126 -6.76 -9.01 11.24
N LEU A 127 -6.65 -8.06 12.18
CA LEU A 127 -5.59 -8.10 13.18
C LEU A 127 -5.77 -9.33 14.08
N PRO A 128 -4.68 -9.98 14.48
CA PRO A 128 -4.76 -11.11 15.42
C PRO A 128 -5.40 -10.69 16.73
N GLU A 129 -6.36 -11.47 17.22
CA GLU A 129 -6.92 -11.26 18.55
C GLU A 129 -5.96 -11.78 19.60
N VAL A 130 -5.49 -10.87 20.48
CA VAL A 130 -4.44 -11.17 21.47
C VAL A 130 -4.80 -10.75 22.88
N ARG A 131 -6.03 -10.26 23.10
CA ARG A 131 -6.45 -9.67 24.38
C ARG A 131 -6.25 -10.60 25.56
N ASP A 132 -6.71 -11.84 25.44
CA ASP A 132 -6.65 -12.80 26.54
C ASP A 132 -5.20 -13.21 26.85
N GLU A 133 -4.39 -13.38 25.82
CA GLU A 133 -2.96 -13.69 25.96
C GLU A 133 -2.17 -12.55 26.62
N VAL A 134 -2.49 -11.31 26.24
CA VAL A 134 -1.89 -10.11 26.85
C VAL A 134 -2.26 -10.01 28.32
N MET A 135 -3.52 -10.26 28.66
CA MET A 135 -3.97 -10.23 30.05
C MET A 135 -3.37 -11.39 30.88
N ALA A 136 -3.22 -12.55 30.28
CA ALA A 136 -2.54 -13.69 30.92
C ALA A 136 -1.05 -13.41 31.20
N LEU A 137 -0.38 -12.63 30.38
CA LEU A 137 0.99 -12.16 30.62
C LEU A 137 1.05 -11.00 31.63
N TYR A 138 0.16 -10.03 31.48
CA TYR A 138 0.17 -8.81 32.27
C TYR A 138 -0.10 -9.09 33.78
N ASN A 139 -1.13 -9.86 34.08
CA ASN A 139 -1.58 -10.07 35.45
C ASN A 139 -0.51 -10.69 36.40
N PRO A 140 0.27 -11.72 36.01
CA PRO A 140 1.36 -12.22 36.84
C PRO A 140 2.49 -11.21 37.04
N LEU A 141 2.88 -10.51 35.95
CA LEU A 141 3.98 -9.52 35.97
C LEU A 141 3.62 -8.30 36.85
N GLU A 142 2.35 -7.89 36.85
CA GLU A 142 1.85 -6.84 37.74
C GLU A 142 1.92 -7.25 39.23
N LYS A 143 1.49 -8.47 39.53
CA LYS A 143 1.51 -9.01 40.91
C LYS A 143 2.93 -9.17 41.46
N THR A 144 3.89 -9.51 40.63
CA THR A 144 5.31 -9.67 41.04
C THR A 144 6.08 -8.37 41.07
N GLY A 145 5.49 -7.26 40.62
CA GLY A 145 6.16 -5.94 40.52
C GLY A 145 7.15 -5.80 39.37
N GLN A 146 7.38 -6.85 38.57
CA GLN A 146 8.33 -6.85 37.46
C GLN A 146 8.00 -5.82 36.37
N LEU A 147 6.71 -5.47 36.20
CA LEU A 147 6.31 -4.44 35.24
C LEU A 147 6.86 -3.06 35.59
N ARG A 148 6.97 -2.73 36.88
CA ARG A 148 7.53 -1.44 37.34
C ARG A 148 9.04 -1.38 37.12
N GLU A 149 9.73 -2.50 37.20
CA GLU A 149 11.16 -2.60 36.91
C GLU A 149 11.44 -2.51 35.41
N ALA A 150 10.65 -3.22 34.60
CA ALA A 150 10.83 -3.25 33.14
C ALA A 150 10.35 -1.94 32.46
N TYR A 151 9.31 -1.31 32.98
CA TYR A 151 8.66 -0.13 32.38
C TYR A 151 8.41 0.98 33.43
N PRO A 152 9.45 1.57 34.01
CA PRO A 152 9.32 2.48 35.16
C PRO A 152 8.53 3.76 34.87
N THR A 153 8.48 4.19 33.59
CA THR A 153 7.89 5.47 33.16
C THR A 153 6.59 5.31 32.36
N LEU A 154 6.20 4.08 32.00
CA LEU A 154 5.03 3.85 31.16
C LEU A 154 3.75 3.71 31.99
N SER A 155 2.65 4.26 31.45
CA SER A 155 1.32 4.03 31.99
C SER A 155 0.87 2.60 31.73
N ARG A 156 -0.11 2.13 32.50
CA ARG A 156 -0.74 0.80 32.33
C ARG A 156 -1.19 0.57 30.88
N ASP A 157 -1.87 1.55 30.29
CA ASP A 157 -2.40 1.45 28.94
C ASP A 157 -1.29 1.39 27.89
N ALA A 158 -0.17 2.07 28.13
CA ALA A 158 1.00 2.02 27.24
C ALA A 158 1.66 0.63 27.30
N ILE A 159 1.78 0.05 28.49
CA ILE A 159 2.32 -1.32 28.66
C ILE A 159 1.41 -2.35 27.98
N LEU A 160 0.09 -2.25 28.17
CA LEU A 160 -0.85 -3.16 27.51
C LEU A 160 -0.78 -3.06 25.98
N LYS A 161 -0.64 -1.85 25.42
CA LYS A 161 -0.45 -1.63 23.97
C LYS A 161 0.86 -2.26 23.48
N GLU A 162 1.94 -2.08 24.21
CA GLU A 162 3.25 -2.64 23.86
C GLU A 162 3.21 -4.18 23.86
N LEU A 163 2.63 -4.78 24.89
CA LEU A 163 2.45 -6.22 24.99
C LEU A 163 1.52 -6.76 23.87
N ALA A 164 0.45 -6.02 23.54
CA ALA A 164 -0.44 -6.39 22.46
C ALA A 164 0.28 -6.34 21.10
N LEU A 165 1.03 -5.28 20.81
CA LEU A 165 1.81 -5.16 19.59
C LEU A 165 2.81 -6.30 19.45
N ARG A 166 3.54 -6.61 20.51
CA ARG A 166 4.50 -7.71 20.55
C ARG A 166 3.82 -9.07 20.27
N LYS A 167 2.67 -9.33 20.90
CA LYS A 167 1.90 -10.56 20.68
C LYS A 167 1.32 -10.66 19.27
N MET A 168 0.84 -9.56 18.71
CA MET A 168 0.38 -9.52 17.33
C MET A 168 1.52 -9.84 16.35
N LEU A 169 2.72 -9.29 16.56
CA LEU A 169 3.89 -9.59 15.75
C LEU A 169 4.34 -11.04 15.89
N GLU A 170 4.29 -11.62 17.10
CA GLU A 170 4.55 -13.05 17.30
C GLU A 170 3.60 -13.93 16.48
N LYS A 171 2.31 -13.57 16.39
CA LYS A 171 1.30 -14.26 15.56
C LYS A 171 1.48 -14.03 14.05
N ARG A 172 2.29 -13.08 13.66
CA ARG A 172 2.67 -12.80 12.25
C ARG A 172 4.07 -13.28 11.90
N ALA A 173 4.68 -14.06 12.79
CA ALA A 173 5.98 -14.66 12.59
C ALA A 173 5.83 -16.17 12.34
N ALA A 174 6.54 -16.67 11.31
CA ALA A 174 6.62 -18.08 10.99
C ALA A 174 8.07 -18.55 11.19
N GLY A 175 8.30 -19.40 12.18
CA GLY A 175 9.56 -20.12 12.34
C GLY A 175 9.81 -21.08 11.18
N VAL A 176 11.00 -21.67 11.13
CA VAL A 176 11.36 -22.64 10.09
C VAL A 176 10.46 -23.87 10.20
N GLY A 177 9.77 -24.20 9.11
CA GLY A 177 8.78 -25.29 9.09
C GLY A 177 7.41 -24.92 9.63
N GLU A 178 7.19 -23.66 10.05
CA GLU A 178 5.90 -23.18 10.53
C GLU A 178 5.14 -22.44 9.44
N GLY A 179 3.81 -22.44 9.56
CA GLY A 179 2.91 -21.76 8.63
C GLY A 179 2.06 -20.69 9.29
N LEU A 180 1.64 -19.73 8.48
CA LEU A 180 0.65 -18.71 8.83
C LEU A 180 -0.54 -18.82 7.89
N VAL A 181 -1.72 -18.47 8.38
CA VAL A 181 -2.94 -18.41 7.57
C VAL A 181 -3.65 -17.09 7.85
N TRP A 182 -4.02 -16.41 6.77
CA TRP A 182 -4.86 -15.21 6.80
C TRP A 182 -6.19 -15.57 6.15
N GLU A 183 -7.26 -15.19 6.80
CA GLU A 183 -8.63 -15.46 6.37
C GLU A 183 -9.30 -14.15 5.99
N PHE A 184 -9.97 -14.15 4.85
CA PHE A 184 -10.73 -13.04 4.31
C PHE A 184 -12.17 -13.47 4.09
N GLU A 185 -13.11 -12.61 4.43
CA GLU A 185 -14.53 -12.86 4.30
C GLU A 185 -15.21 -11.79 3.44
N ASN A 186 -16.37 -12.14 2.90
CA ASN A 186 -17.19 -11.22 2.09
C ASN A 186 -16.50 -10.64 0.85
N ILE A 187 -15.59 -11.39 0.23
CA ILE A 187 -14.96 -10.99 -1.01
C ILE A 187 -15.99 -11.15 -2.15
N ARG A 188 -16.24 -10.06 -2.88
CA ARG A 188 -17.16 -10.05 -4.03
C ARG A 188 -16.43 -9.53 -5.26
N PRO A 189 -15.82 -10.41 -6.05
CA PRO A 189 -15.17 -10.00 -7.27
C PRO A 189 -16.22 -9.58 -8.30
N LEU A 190 -15.91 -8.57 -9.11
CA LEU A 190 -16.75 -8.06 -10.17
C LEU A 190 -17.00 -9.12 -11.27
N ASP A 191 -15.97 -9.91 -11.57
CA ASP A 191 -15.98 -10.98 -12.56
C ASP A 191 -15.28 -12.22 -11.99
N PRO A 192 -15.91 -13.43 -12.03
CA PRO A 192 -15.28 -14.68 -11.62
C PRO A 192 -14.00 -15.03 -12.38
N ASN A 193 -13.83 -14.49 -13.59
CA ASN A 193 -12.65 -14.72 -14.42
C ASN A 193 -11.53 -13.70 -14.21
N GLN A 194 -11.76 -12.68 -13.36
CA GLN A 194 -10.71 -11.71 -13.07
C GLN A 194 -9.58 -12.33 -12.26
N SER A 195 -8.42 -11.67 -12.29
CA SER A 195 -7.31 -11.99 -11.41
C SER A 195 -7.45 -11.28 -10.07
N LEU A 196 -7.09 -11.98 -9.00
CA LEU A 196 -6.82 -11.45 -7.68
C LEU A 196 -5.31 -11.36 -7.50
N PHE A 197 -4.86 -10.44 -6.67
CA PHE A 197 -3.45 -10.29 -6.37
C PHE A 197 -3.26 -10.34 -4.86
N ILE A 198 -2.42 -11.26 -4.40
CA ILE A 198 -1.96 -11.31 -3.02
C ILE A 198 -0.65 -10.53 -2.96
N ARG A 199 -0.72 -9.30 -2.46
CA ARG A 199 0.45 -8.45 -2.26
C ARG A 199 1.01 -8.71 -0.89
N PHE A 200 2.30 -8.95 -0.80
CA PHE A 200 2.95 -9.21 0.48
C PHE A 200 4.35 -8.60 0.55
N LYS A 201 4.77 -8.38 1.77
CA LYS A 201 6.13 -8.02 2.15
C LYS A 201 6.42 -8.66 3.50
N TYR A 202 7.60 -9.22 3.67
CA TYR A 202 8.05 -9.75 4.95
C TYR A 202 9.46 -9.27 5.30
N ASP A 203 9.73 -9.29 6.58
CA ASP A 203 11.05 -9.13 7.18
C ASP A 203 11.52 -10.48 7.73
N VAL A 204 12.74 -10.55 8.20
CA VAL A 204 13.34 -11.75 8.74
C VAL A 204 14.09 -11.45 10.02
N ALA A 205 14.15 -12.43 10.93
CA ALA A 205 14.89 -12.30 12.18
C ALA A 205 16.39 -12.21 11.97
N ALA A 206 16.91 -12.88 10.92
CA ALA A 206 18.30 -12.80 10.50
C ALA A 206 18.37 -12.88 8.98
N ASP A 207 19.17 -12.04 8.35
CA ASP A 207 19.28 -11.99 6.90
C ASP A 207 19.89 -13.31 6.34
N PRO A 208 19.19 -13.99 5.43
CA PRO A 208 19.71 -15.19 4.79
C PRO A 208 20.86 -14.82 3.83
N ALA A 209 21.85 -15.68 3.71
CA ALA A 209 22.99 -15.46 2.81
C ALA A 209 22.59 -15.30 1.33
N SER A 210 21.46 -15.90 0.92
CA SER A 210 20.88 -15.78 -0.41
C SER A 210 20.15 -14.46 -0.65
N GLY A 211 19.83 -13.69 0.41
CA GLY A 211 18.93 -12.53 0.34
C GLY A 211 17.47 -12.87 0.01
N GLN A 212 17.12 -14.15 -0.06
CA GLN A 212 15.81 -14.65 -0.46
C GLN A 212 15.26 -15.65 0.55
N ILE A 213 13.93 -15.71 0.65
CA ILE A 213 13.17 -16.69 1.42
C ILE A 213 12.37 -17.57 0.48
N TYR A 214 12.47 -18.87 0.68
CA TYR A 214 11.65 -19.86 0.00
C TYR A 214 10.34 -20.02 0.76
N GLY A 215 9.24 -19.70 0.12
CA GLY A 215 7.89 -19.80 0.67
C GLY A 215 7.02 -20.73 -0.14
N ARG A 216 6.21 -21.54 0.55
CA ARG A 216 5.11 -22.28 -0.07
C ARG A 216 3.81 -21.61 0.29
N TRP A 217 3.09 -21.19 -0.73
CA TRP A 217 1.80 -20.52 -0.59
C TRP A 217 0.67 -21.47 -0.98
N GLN A 218 -0.45 -21.34 -0.30
CA GLN A 218 -1.69 -22.04 -0.63
C GLN A 218 -2.84 -21.03 -0.53
N ILE A 219 -3.52 -20.78 -1.64
CA ILE A 219 -4.53 -19.75 -1.75
C ILE A 219 -5.86 -20.37 -2.18
N GLY A 220 -6.92 -20.17 -1.42
CA GLY A 220 -8.22 -20.75 -1.68
C GLY A 220 -9.03 -21.02 -0.42
N ASP A 221 -10.03 -21.88 -0.51
CA ASP A 221 -10.79 -22.31 0.67
C ASP A 221 -10.03 -23.39 1.46
N LEU A 222 -9.14 -22.97 2.36
CA LEU A 222 -8.35 -23.87 3.20
C LEU A 222 -9.17 -24.62 4.27
N ARG A 223 -10.45 -24.24 4.49
CA ARG A 223 -11.36 -24.98 5.37
C ARG A 223 -11.58 -26.40 4.86
N GLN A 224 -11.56 -26.60 3.54
CA GLN A 224 -11.68 -27.90 2.91
C GLN A 224 -10.57 -28.87 3.37
N VAL A 225 -9.34 -28.39 3.49
CA VAL A 225 -8.21 -29.19 4.00
C VAL A 225 -8.28 -29.33 5.51
N ARG A 226 -8.56 -28.24 6.22
CA ARG A 226 -8.54 -28.20 7.69
C ARG A 226 -9.62 -29.06 8.34
N TYR A 227 -10.81 -29.11 7.71
CA TYR A 227 -11.96 -29.81 8.28
C TYR A 227 -12.36 -31.08 7.48
N GLY A 228 -11.57 -31.45 6.46
CA GLY A 228 -11.85 -32.64 5.66
C GLY A 228 -13.15 -32.55 4.87
N MET A 229 -13.50 -31.34 4.40
CA MET A 229 -14.71 -31.12 3.60
C MET A 229 -14.47 -31.52 2.14
N ASP A 230 -15.55 -31.74 1.38
CA ASP A 230 -15.44 -31.97 -0.06
C ASP A 230 -14.84 -30.77 -0.78
N PHE A 231 -13.91 -31.03 -1.71
CA PHE A 231 -13.28 -29.99 -2.50
C PHE A 231 -14.26 -29.41 -3.52
N LYS A 232 -14.80 -28.21 -3.24
CA LYS A 232 -15.70 -27.47 -4.11
C LYS A 232 -14.98 -26.44 -4.97
N THR A 233 -13.96 -25.80 -4.39
CA THR A 233 -13.16 -24.77 -5.06
C THR A 233 -11.70 -25.19 -5.14
N PRO A 234 -10.97 -24.80 -6.21
CA PRO A 234 -9.56 -25.15 -6.34
C PRO A 234 -8.73 -24.40 -5.31
N ILE A 235 -7.71 -25.07 -4.77
CA ILE A 235 -6.64 -24.44 -4.00
C ILE A 235 -5.48 -24.18 -4.95
N TRP A 236 -4.98 -22.96 -4.97
CA TRP A 236 -3.83 -22.53 -5.78
C TRP A 236 -2.55 -22.70 -4.99
N PRO A 237 -1.68 -23.65 -5.35
CA PRO A 237 -0.36 -23.76 -4.74
C PRO A 237 0.65 -22.91 -5.50
N GLU A 238 1.55 -22.25 -4.78
CA GLU A 238 2.62 -21.46 -5.35
C GLU A 238 3.90 -21.65 -4.50
N ASP A 239 4.92 -22.24 -5.08
CA ASP A 239 6.25 -22.38 -4.46
C ASP A 239 7.19 -21.35 -5.09
N ARG A 240 7.76 -20.43 -4.28
CA ARG A 240 8.57 -19.34 -4.81
C ARG A 240 9.65 -18.89 -3.84
N ALA A 241 10.68 -18.25 -4.39
CA ALA A 241 11.71 -17.57 -3.64
C ALA A 241 11.62 -16.07 -3.89
N ASP A 242 11.46 -15.31 -2.82
CA ASP A 242 11.31 -13.87 -2.89
C ASP A 242 12.36 -13.15 -2.05
N PRO A 243 12.84 -11.96 -2.49
CA PRO A 243 13.73 -11.14 -1.70
C PRO A 243 13.02 -10.58 -0.47
N VAL A 244 13.74 -10.44 0.64
CA VAL A 244 13.24 -9.84 1.87
C VAL A 244 12.97 -8.34 1.70
N ARG A 245 12.06 -7.80 2.49
CA ARG A 245 11.73 -6.35 2.56
C ARG A 245 11.24 -5.74 1.25
N THR A 246 10.85 -6.56 0.28
CA THR A 246 10.37 -6.09 -1.03
C THR A 246 8.93 -6.52 -1.25
N PHE A 247 8.09 -5.61 -1.75
CA PHE A 247 6.72 -5.96 -2.12
C PHE A 247 6.71 -6.90 -3.31
N ARG A 248 5.94 -7.98 -3.18
CA ARG A 248 5.69 -8.97 -4.23
C ARG A 248 4.21 -9.24 -4.34
N GLU A 249 3.79 -9.68 -5.50
CA GLU A 249 2.41 -10.06 -5.78
C GLU A 249 2.36 -11.50 -6.30
N ILE A 250 1.33 -12.22 -5.90
CA ILE A 250 0.93 -13.51 -6.46
C ILE A 250 -0.39 -13.29 -7.17
N GLU A 251 -0.43 -13.56 -8.46
CA GLU A 251 -1.67 -13.48 -9.25
C GLU A 251 -2.38 -14.83 -9.21
N VAL A 252 -3.65 -14.80 -8.79
CA VAL A 252 -4.50 -16.00 -8.72
C VAL A 252 -5.86 -15.72 -9.36
N PRO A 253 -6.51 -16.70 -10.00
CA PRO A 253 -7.83 -16.49 -10.57
C PRO A 253 -8.91 -16.39 -9.49
N ALA A 254 -9.91 -15.51 -9.66
CA ALA A 254 -10.99 -15.31 -8.68
C ALA A 254 -11.80 -16.57 -8.36
N ARG A 255 -11.77 -17.58 -9.20
CA ARG A 255 -12.43 -18.89 -8.97
C ARG A 255 -11.91 -19.67 -7.75
N VAL A 256 -10.83 -19.21 -7.11
CA VAL A 256 -10.34 -19.78 -5.83
C VAL A 256 -11.15 -19.30 -4.63
N ILE A 257 -11.98 -18.28 -4.80
CA ILE A 257 -12.89 -17.77 -3.77
C ILE A 257 -14.05 -18.77 -3.63
N ALA A 258 -14.39 -19.09 -2.39
CA ALA A 258 -15.55 -19.92 -2.09
C ALA A 258 -16.88 -19.18 -2.42
N ASP A 259 -17.97 -19.91 -2.63
CA ASP A 259 -19.29 -19.36 -2.97
C ASP A 259 -19.83 -18.38 -1.91
N ASP A 260 -19.41 -18.55 -0.66
CA ASP A 260 -19.74 -17.66 0.46
C ASP A 260 -18.85 -16.40 0.57
N GLY A 261 -17.93 -16.19 -0.38
CA GLY A 261 -16.99 -15.09 -0.40
C GLY A 261 -15.80 -15.25 0.54
N TYR A 262 -15.50 -16.48 0.97
CA TYR A 262 -14.35 -16.79 1.80
C TYR A 262 -13.11 -17.09 0.96
N LEU A 263 -11.97 -16.59 1.40
CA LEU A 263 -10.65 -16.91 0.86
C LEU A 263 -9.64 -16.96 2.00
N ALA A 264 -8.80 -17.98 2.00
CA ALA A 264 -7.66 -18.05 2.89
C ALA A 264 -6.35 -18.03 2.09
N VAL A 265 -5.35 -17.38 2.67
CA VAL A 265 -3.98 -17.34 2.16
C VAL A 265 -3.08 -18.00 3.20
N GLY A 266 -2.53 -19.14 2.86
CA GLY A 266 -1.57 -19.88 3.68
C GLY A 266 -0.15 -19.64 3.21
N PHE A 267 0.77 -19.40 4.12
CA PHE A 267 2.22 -19.33 3.89
C PHE A 267 2.92 -20.34 4.77
N LEU A 268 3.82 -21.11 4.21
CA LEU A 268 4.71 -22.02 4.93
C LEU A 268 6.15 -21.56 4.74
N ASN A 269 6.85 -21.29 5.84
CA ASN A 269 8.28 -21.06 5.86
C ASN A 269 8.98 -22.41 5.72
N VAL A 270 9.38 -22.77 4.51
CA VAL A 270 9.89 -24.13 4.23
C VAL A 270 11.20 -24.42 4.98
N PRO A 271 11.47 -25.69 5.35
CA PRO A 271 12.68 -26.07 6.09
C PRO A 271 14.02 -25.79 5.39
N LEU A 272 13.98 -25.36 4.13
CA LEU A 272 15.17 -24.91 3.39
C LEU A 272 15.72 -23.57 3.91
N ASN A 273 14.86 -22.77 4.55
CA ASN A 273 15.24 -21.51 5.17
C ASN A 273 15.91 -21.76 6.53
N SER A 274 16.70 -20.78 6.99
CA SER A 274 17.41 -20.83 8.29
C SER A 274 16.95 -19.74 9.26
N THR A 275 15.89 -18.98 8.92
CA THR A 275 15.46 -17.83 9.69
C THR A 275 13.93 -17.76 9.81
N THR A 276 13.45 -17.09 10.84
CA THR A 276 12.03 -16.78 11.03
C THR A 276 11.62 -15.66 10.09
N VAL A 277 10.49 -15.85 9.43
CA VAL A 277 9.86 -14.85 8.56
C VAL A 277 8.81 -14.09 9.34
N ILE A 278 8.80 -12.76 9.25
CA ILE A 278 7.92 -11.88 10.02
C ILE A 278 7.14 -11.00 9.04
N PHE A 279 5.82 -11.10 9.06
CA PHE A 279 4.94 -10.23 8.27
C PHE A 279 4.54 -9.01 9.11
N PRO A 280 4.87 -7.77 8.68
CA PRO A 280 4.41 -6.55 9.33
C PRO A 280 2.89 -6.51 9.47
N LEU A 281 2.38 -5.83 10.49
CA LEU A 281 0.93 -5.76 10.75
C LEU A 281 0.19 -4.91 9.71
N GLU A 282 0.81 -3.84 9.24
CA GLU A 282 0.18 -2.89 8.30
C GLU A 282 0.37 -3.30 6.83
N ASP A 283 1.60 -3.61 6.44
CA ASP A 283 1.96 -3.84 5.02
C ASP A 283 2.36 -5.29 4.74
N GLY A 284 2.14 -6.20 5.69
CA GLY A 284 2.66 -7.57 5.60
C GLY A 284 1.96 -8.40 4.55
N LEU A 285 0.64 -8.24 4.38
CA LEU A 285 -0.17 -8.94 3.39
C LEU A 285 -1.45 -8.18 3.10
N GLU A 286 -1.80 -8.06 1.83
CA GLU A 286 -3.04 -7.46 1.33
C GLU A 286 -3.62 -8.28 0.19
N LEU A 287 -4.94 -8.34 0.11
CA LEU A 287 -5.66 -8.86 -1.02
C LEU A 287 -6.11 -7.69 -1.91
N LEU A 288 -5.71 -7.70 -3.18
CA LEU A 288 -6.08 -6.70 -4.17
C LEU A 288 -6.97 -7.33 -5.24
N TYR A 289 -8.11 -6.70 -5.52
CA TYR A 289 -9.03 -7.15 -6.55
C TYR A 289 -9.85 -5.99 -7.12
N LYS A 290 -10.42 -6.18 -8.31
CA LYS A 290 -11.37 -5.22 -8.88
C LYS A 290 -12.69 -5.36 -8.15
N ALA A 291 -13.13 -4.28 -7.50
CA ALA A 291 -14.45 -4.18 -6.86
C ALA A 291 -15.30 -3.15 -7.59
N ASP A 292 -16.62 -3.21 -7.34
CA ASP A 292 -17.58 -2.21 -7.84
C ASP A 292 -17.32 -0.82 -7.25
#